data_d6af5ce1f5933aa09f9f310c4f8da9a4
#
_entry.id   d6af5ce1f5933aa09f9f310c4f8da9a4
#
_cell.length_a   1.000
_cell.length_b   1.000
_cell.length_c   1.000
_cell.angle_alpha   90.00
_cell.angle_beta   90.00
_cell.angle_gamma   90.00
#
_symmetry.space_group_name_H-M   'P 1'
#
loop_
_entity.id
_entity.type
_entity.pdbx_description
1 polymer ?
#
loop_
_entity_poly.entity_id
_entity_poly.type
_entity_poly.pdbx_seq_one_letter_code
_entity_poly.pdbx_strand_id
1 'polypeptide(L)'
;MSKRQSQEALVAVATRRPRRAAQSSLSKRWVATPGRAGAIRGPSQRLFSAEAAAALASAAPTVGGDMAAAAAGEEGGDEEREGPAPFKVNLLEMSNTEVEELLVGMGEPKFRAKQVLQWIFDGGAESFEDMSNIPKALRAKLSEVATVGALEVAAKQVSKDGTKKLAYRLADGQMIESVLMPYSDGRRTACISSQAGCAMGCVFCATGQMGFKRQLSASEIFEQAYRFSQELRKRGDRLSNVVFMGMGEPLANYKNVMEAVRRINTELGIGARHITISTVGLVPRIIRLSQEDIQVKLAVSLHAANDRERSSLLPVNRRFPLSELMDACREYVDVSGRRMTFEWALIRGENDSPEVASELGRLLRPLKGMCHVNIIPLNPTDGYNGGPSMADAVNQFVDVLAKNGIPATPRRATRRGIDIDAGCGQLTVKVAQDKVLGKGLL
;
A
#
# COMPACT_ATOMS: atom_id res chain seq x y z
N MET A 1 30.81 -60.05 10.00
CA MET A 1 30.44 -59.50 11.31
C MET A 1 29.66 -58.24 11.00
N SER A 2 28.56 -58.22 10.95
CA SER A 2 27.18 -58.43 11.38
C SER A 2 26.53 -57.13 11.77
N LYS A 3 25.57 -56.69 10.91
CA LYS A 3 24.68 -55.52 10.98
C LYS A 3 23.67 -55.54 12.14
N ARG A 4 24.03 -55.95 13.35
CA ARG A 4 23.09 -56.16 14.47
C ARG A 4 23.35 -55.34 15.74
N GLN A 5 24.30 -54.39 15.74
CA GLN A 5 24.62 -53.59 16.94
C GLN A 5 24.30 -52.09 16.84
N SER A 6 23.54 -51.64 15.83
CA SER A 6 23.17 -50.20 15.65
C SER A 6 21.69 -49.91 15.88
N GLN A 7 20.89 -50.81 16.42
CA GLN A 7 19.44 -50.62 16.59
C GLN A 7 18.94 -50.58 18.04
N GLU A 8 19.80 -50.67 19.06
CA GLU A 8 19.35 -50.63 20.47
C GLU A 8 19.64 -49.34 21.24
N ALA A 9 20.08 -48.26 20.58
CA ALA A 9 20.40 -46.98 21.23
C ALA A 9 19.36 -45.87 21.01
N LEU A 10 18.15 -46.15 20.47
CA LEU A 10 17.17 -45.14 20.06
C LEU A 10 15.78 -45.25 20.74
N VAL A 11 15.64 -45.96 21.86
CA VAL A 11 14.37 -46.15 22.58
C VAL A 11 14.44 -45.78 24.07
N ALA A 12 15.16 -44.76 24.48
CA ALA A 12 15.20 -44.36 25.89
C ALA A 12 15.23 -42.86 26.16
N VAL A 13 14.48 -42.03 25.42
CA VAL A 13 14.24 -40.62 25.82
C VAL A 13 12.84 -40.20 25.40
N ALA A 14 11.82 -40.77 25.98
CA ALA A 14 10.45 -40.27 25.85
C ALA A 14 9.57 -40.72 27.00
N THR A 15 9.83 -40.26 28.23
CA THR A 15 8.81 -40.20 29.30
C THR A 15 9.36 -39.42 30.50
N ARG A 16 9.20 -38.09 30.53
CA ARG A 16 9.12 -37.32 31.78
C ARG A 16 8.16 -36.11 31.58
N ARG A 17 6.95 -36.26 32.09
CA ARG A 17 6.02 -35.14 32.33
C ARG A 17 6.52 -34.34 33.54
N PRO A 18 6.52 -33.00 33.51
CA PRO A 18 6.65 -32.20 34.74
C PRO A 18 5.32 -32.02 35.45
N ARG A 19 5.39 -32.14 36.78
CA ARG A 19 4.30 -32.03 37.76
C ARG A 19 3.76 -30.59 37.79
N ARG A 20 2.41 -30.45 37.96
CA ARG A 20 1.69 -29.25 38.34
C ARG A 20 2.21 -28.69 39.68
N ALA A 21 2.54 -27.40 39.72
CA ALA A 21 2.67 -26.65 40.95
C ALA A 21 1.46 -25.71 41.13
N ALA A 22 1.03 -25.60 42.39
CA ALA A 22 -0.24 -25.11 42.81
C ALA A 22 -0.43 -23.59 42.60
N GLN A 23 -1.68 -23.21 42.36
CA GLN A 23 -2.23 -21.87 42.47
C GLN A 23 -2.17 -21.34 43.90
N SER A 24 -1.64 -20.15 44.11
CA SER A 24 -1.96 -19.33 45.29
C SER A 24 -2.56 -18.01 44.78
N SER A 25 -3.82 -17.85 45.15
CA SER A 25 -4.66 -16.68 45.01
C SER A 25 -4.17 -15.49 45.85
N LEU A 26 -4.03 -14.33 45.25
CA LEU A 26 -4.06 -13.04 45.96
C LEU A 26 -4.98 -12.07 45.19
N SER A 27 -6.21 -12.01 45.66
CA SER A 27 -7.20 -11.00 45.31
C SER A 27 -6.78 -9.65 45.87
N LYS A 28 -6.52 -8.65 45.02
CA LYS A 28 -6.60 -7.23 45.42
C LYS A 28 -7.79 -6.58 44.77
N ARG A 29 -8.82 -6.32 45.63
CA ARG A 29 -9.96 -5.45 45.36
C ARG A 29 -9.43 -4.02 45.09
N TRP A 30 -9.81 -3.45 43.96
CA TRP A 30 -9.78 -2.01 43.74
C TRP A 30 -11.21 -1.47 43.92
N VAL A 31 -11.35 -0.56 44.88
CA VAL A 31 -12.58 0.18 45.15
C VAL A 31 -12.68 1.30 44.11
N ALA A 32 -13.77 1.31 43.36
CA ALA A 32 -14.09 2.38 42.43
C ALA A 32 -14.77 3.53 43.17
N THR A 33 -14.21 4.72 43.07
CA THR A 33 -14.84 5.99 43.40
C THR A 33 -15.55 6.57 42.18
N PRO A 34 -16.77 7.10 42.25
CA PRO A 34 -17.49 7.65 41.11
C PRO A 34 -17.07 9.11 40.87
N GLY A 35 -16.36 9.34 39.76
CA GLY A 35 -16.02 10.67 39.24
C GLY A 35 -16.99 11.06 38.11
N ARG A 36 -17.52 12.25 38.19
CA ARG A 36 -18.51 12.93 37.35
C ARG A 36 -18.33 12.71 35.84
N ALA A 37 -19.43 12.34 35.18
CA ALA A 37 -19.60 12.32 33.74
C ALA A 37 -19.57 13.76 33.18
N GLY A 38 -18.51 14.09 32.46
CA GLY A 38 -18.45 15.24 31.55
C GLY A 38 -18.77 14.77 30.15
N ALA A 39 -19.92 15.17 29.61
CA ALA A 39 -20.37 14.84 28.25
C ALA A 39 -19.48 15.58 27.24
N ILE A 40 -18.60 14.85 26.56
CA ILE A 40 -17.93 15.33 25.36
C ILE A 40 -18.86 15.03 24.19
N ARG A 41 -19.46 16.09 23.63
CA ARG A 41 -20.22 16.01 22.38
C ARG A 41 -19.26 15.70 21.24
N GLY A 42 -19.40 14.53 20.63
CA GLY A 42 -18.78 14.17 19.35
C GLY A 42 -19.40 14.96 18.20
N PRO A 43 -18.69 15.10 17.05
CA PRO A 43 -19.19 15.85 15.91
C PRO A 43 -20.41 15.16 15.29
N SER A 44 -21.42 15.97 15.02
CA SER A 44 -22.73 15.67 14.46
C SER A 44 -22.70 14.65 13.31
N GLN A 45 -23.43 13.56 13.50
CA GLN A 45 -23.96 12.72 12.43
C GLN A 45 -24.80 13.62 11.49
N ARG A 46 -24.39 13.73 10.25
CA ARG A 46 -25.27 14.24 9.18
C ARG A 46 -26.18 13.07 8.78
N LEU A 47 -27.41 13.14 9.23
CA LEU A 47 -28.51 12.31 8.76
C LEU A 47 -28.74 12.60 7.27
N PHE A 48 -28.49 11.63 6.42
CA PHE A 48 -28.99 11.65 5.05
C PHE A 48 -30.48 11.32 5.11
N SER A 49 -31.32 12.34 4.96
CA SER A 49 -32.76 12.17 4.82
C SER A 49 -33.09 11.67 3.40
N ALA A 50 -34.23 11.00 3.25
CA ALA A 50 -34.76 10.55 1.96
C ALA A 50 -34.92 11.70 0.93
N GLU A 51 -34.96 12.95 1.39
CA GLU A 51 -34.93 14.15 0.57
C GLU A 51 -33.60 14.39 -0.17
N ALA A 52 -32.46 13.88 0.36
CA ALA A 52 -31.17 13.97 -0.31
C ALA A 52 -31.09 13.07 -1.56
N ALA A 53 -31.79 11.94 -1.58
CA ALA A 53 -31.90 11.07 -2.73
C ALA A 53 -32.79 11.67 -3.84
N ALA A 54 -33.81 12.47 -3.48
CA ALA A 54 -34.64 13.20 -4.43
C ALA A 54 -33.99 14.47 -4.94
N ALA A 55 -33.13 15.13 -4.15
CA ALA A 55 -32.41 16.34 -4.55
C ALA A 55 -31.29 16.08 -5.55
N LEU A 56 -30.74 14.86 -5.59
CA LEU A 56 -29.72 14.46 -6.59
C LEU A 56 -30.32 14.24 -7.99
N ALA A 57 -31.62 14.12 -8.12
CA ALA A 57 -32.32 13.97 -9.40
C ALA A 57 -32.75 15.30 -10.06
N SER A 58 -32.61 16.47 -9.39
CA SER A 58 -33.15 17.74 -9.84
C SER A 58 -32.18 18.92 -9.96
N ALA A 59 -30.89 18.75 -9.81
CA ALA A 59 -29.91 19.82 -9.91
C ALA A 59 -29.26 19.88 -11.31
N ALA A 60 -29.98 20.52 -12.27
CA ALA A 60 -29.38 21.05 -13.48
C ALA A 60 -29.04 22.54 -13.23
N PRO A 61 -27.82 23.01 -13.54
CA PRO A 61 -27.51 24.42 -13.41
C PRO A 61 -28.08 25.22 -14.59
N THR A 62 -29.01 26.15 -14.32
CA THR A 62 -29.39 27.19 -15.25
C THR A 62 -28.32 28.27 -15.23
N VAL A 63 -27.60 28.42 -16.33
CA VAL A 63 -26.82 29.63 -16.61
C VAL A 63 -27.55 30.42 -17.70
N GLY A 64 -28.15 31.53 -17.32
CA GLY A 64 -28.64 32.54 -18.24
C GLY A 64 -27.57 33.60 -18.46
N GLY A 65 -27.42 34.07 -19.70
CA GLY A 65 -26.54 35.20 -20.03
C GLY A 65 -26.42 35.36 -21.54
N ASP A 66 -27.23 36.28 -22.07
CA ASP A 66 -27.27 36.71 -23.47
C ASP A 66 -25.91 37.11 -24.05
N MET A 67 -25.67 36.72 -25.31
CA MET A 67 -25.21 37.67 -26.35
C MET A 67 -25.43 37.09 -27.76
N ALA A 68 -25.97 37.94 -28.64
CA ALA A 68 -26.48 37.67 -29.95
C ALA A 68 -25.42 37.58 -31.08
N ALA A 69 -25.79 36.78 -32.08
CA ALA A 69 -25.57 36.92 -33.53
C ALA A 69 -24.15 36.83 -34.11
N ALA A 70 -23.93 35.78 -34.91
CA ALA A 70 -23.62 35.89 -36.35
C ALA A 70 -23.75 34.51 -37.01
N ALA A 71 -24.44 34.46 -38.16
CA ALA A 71 -24.77 33.31 -38.96
C ALA A 71 -23.62 32.81 -39.82
N ALA A 72 -23.56 31.49 -40.06
CA ALA A 72 -23.57 30.87 -41.41
C ALA A 72 -23.28 29.40 -41.28
N GLY A 73 -24.05 28.57 -41.94
CA GLY A 73 -24.21 27.16 -41.94
C GLY A 73 -22.98 26.31 -42.28
N GLU A 74 -23.07 25.08 -41.73
CA GLU A 74 -22.68 23.87 -42.42
C GLU A 74 -23.43 22.70 -41.75
N GLU A 75 -24.15 21.94 -42.56
CA GLU A 75 -24.82 20.71 -42.17
C GLU A 75 -23.76 19.64 -41.81
N GLY A 76 -23.69 19.26 -40.57
CA GLY A 76 -22.84 18.21 -40.08
C GLY A 76 -23.61 17.35 -39.06
N GLY A 77 -23.71 16.08 -39.32
CA GLY A 77 -24.56 15.09 -38.68
C GLY A 77 -24.62 15.15 -37.15
N ASP A 78 -25.79 14.89 -36.63
CA ASP A 78 -26.09 14.69 -35.22
C ASP A 78 -25.35 13.47 -34.67
N GLU A 79 -24.09 13.64 -34.25
CA GLU A 79 -23.52 12.77 -33.26
C GLU A 79 -24.16 13.13 -31.91
N GLU A 80 -25.12 12.32 -31.48
CA GLU A 80 -25.64 12.35 -30.11
C GLU A 80 -24.43 12.29 -29.14
N ARG A 81 -24.03 13.44 -28.59
CA ARG A 81 -23.08 13.49 -27.47
C ARG A 81 -23.79 12.83 -26.30
N GLU A 82 -23.45 11.57 -26.02
CA GLU A 82 -23.83 10.91 -24.78
C GLU A 82 -23.47 11.86 -23.62
N GLY A 83 -24.47 12.25 -22.84
CA GLY A 83 -24.29 13.04 -21.63
C GLY A 83 -23.35 12.30 -20.68
N PRO A 84 -22.72 12.99 -19.71
CA PRO A 84 -21.81 12.34 -18.76
C PRO A 84 -22.55 11.16 -18.11
N ALA A 85 -21.91 9.97 -18.17
CA ALA A 85 -22.46 8.75 -17.60
C ALA A 85 -22.88 8.99 -16.13
N PRO A 86 -24.03 8.47 -15.68
CA PRO A 86 -24.52 8.70 -14.32
C PRO A 86 -23.47 8.24 -13.31
N PHE A 87 -23.24 9.06 -12.27
CA PHE A 87 -22.28 8.78 -11.22
C PHE A 87 -22.70 7.51 -10.47
N LYS A 88 -21.87 6.47 -10.54
CA LYS A 88 -22.09 5.21 -9.81
C LYS A 88 -21.31 5.19 -8.51
N VAL A 89 -21.96 4.73 -7.43
CA VAL A 89 -21.30 4.58 -6.13
C VAL A 89 -20.40 3.35 -6.13
N ASN A 90 -19.22 3.46 -5.52
CA ASN A 90 -18.31 2.34 -5.38
C ASN A 90 -18.60 1.58 -4.08
N LEU A 91 -19.05 0.33 -4.15
CA LEU A 91 -19.37 -0.46 -2.96
C LEU A 91 -18.16 -0.73 -2.06
N LEU A 92 -16.93 -0.69 -2.60
CA LEU A 92 -15.72 -0.79 -1.78
C LEU A 92 -15.43 0.50 -0.97
N GLU A 93 -16.12 1.61 -1.24
CA GLU A 93 -16.04 2.85 -0.44
C GLU A 93 -17.03 2.89 0.70
N MET A 94 -18.06 2.06 0.63
CA MET A 94 -19.17 2.04 1.56
C MET A 94 -18.88 1.13 2.77
N SER A 95 -19.32 1.55 3.94
CA SER A 95 -19.41 0.68 5.09
C SER A 95 -20.53 -0.37 4.90
N ASN A 96 -20.49 -1.46 5.67
CA ASN A 96 -21.55 -2.47 5.63
C ASN A 96 -22.95 -1.89 5.87
N THR A 97 -23.05 -0.87 6.73
CA THR A 97 -24.32 -0.18 7.04
C THR A 97 -24.81 0.62 5.83
N GLU A 98 -23.91 1.34 5.16
CA GLU A 98 -24.27 2.13 3.97
C GLU A 98 -24.68 1.24 2.80
N VAL A 99 -24.04 0.05 2.63
CA VAL A 99 -24.49 -0.95 1.64
C VAL A 99 -25.87 -1.51 2.01
N GLU A 100 -26.16 -1.72 3.31
CA GLU A 100 -27.48 -2.14 3.77
C GLU A 100 -28.52 -1.06 3.46
N GLU A 101 -28.23 0.20 3.78
CA GLU A 101 -29.13 1.35 3.52
C GLU A 101 -29.40 1.52 2.01
N LEU A 102 -28.38 1.38 1.17
CA LEU A 102 -28.53 1.42 -0.29
C LEU A 102 -29.51 0.36 -0.78
N LEU A 103 -29.34 -0.90 -0.38
CA LEU A 103 -30.19 -2.00 -0.82
C LEU A 103 -31.61 -1.91 -0.26
N VAL A 104 -31.78 -1.47 0.98
CA VAL A 104 -33.11 -1.20 1.57
C VAL A 104 -33.80 -0.06 0.81
N GLY A 105 -33.08 1.00 0.45
CA GLY A 105 -33.60 2.09 -0.40
C GLY A 105 -34.03 1.63 -1.81
N MET A 106 -33.45 0.53 -2.32
CA MET A 106 -33.86 -0.10 -3.56
C MET A 106 -35.04 -1.08 -3.41
N GLY A 107 -35.61 -1.19 -2.20
CA GLY A 107 -36.71 -2.11 -1.88
C GLY A 107 -36.29 -3.54 -1.56
N GLU A 108 -35.01 -3.78 -1.33
CA GLU A 108 -34.48 -5.12 -1.05
C GLU A 108 -34.40 -5.38 0.47
N PRO A 109 -34.57 -6.65 0.91
CA PRO A 109 -34.40 -7.00 2.32
C PRO A 109 -32.95 -6.83 2.79
N LYS A 110 -32.74 -6.45 4.06
CA LYS A 110 -31.41 -6.23 4.67
C LYS A 110 -30.40 -7.36 4.46
N PHE A 111 -30.85 -8.62 4.48
CA PHE A 111 -29.95 -9.76 4.28
C PHE A 111 -29.27 -9.78 2.92
N ARG A 112 -29.82 -9.06 1.91
CA ARG A 112 -29.19 -8.94 0.58
C ARG A 112 -27.85 -8.21 0.65
N ALA A 113 -27.72 -7.21 1.53
CA ALA A 113 -26.45 -6.54 1.75
C ALA A 113 -25.36 -7.53 2.18
N LYS A 114 -25.68 -8.42 3.13
CA LYS A 114 -24.75 -9.45 3.56
C LYS A 114 -24.36 -10.39 2.40
N GLN A 115 -25.30 -10.77 1.55
CA GLN A 115 -25.01 -11.62 0.39
C GLN A 115 -24.10 -10.90 -0.64
N VAL A 116 -24.37 -9.62 -0.95
CA VAL A 116 -23.54 -8.82 -1.87
C VAL A 116 -22.13 -8.66 -1.30
N LEU A 117 -22.00 -8.27 -0.03
CA LEU A 117 -20.71 -8.14 0.65
C LEU A 117 -19.94 -9.46 0.72
N GLN A 118 -20.63 -10.58 0.95
CA GLN A 118 -20.02 -11.91 0.93
C GLN A 118 -19.47 -12.25 -0.48
N TRP A 119 -20.20 -11.90 -1.55
CA TRP A 119 -19.68 -12.06 -2.90
C TRP A 119 -18.45 -11.19 -3.15
N ILE A 120 -18.47 -9.95 -2.69
CA ILE A 120 -17.33 -9.04 -2.82
C ILE A 120 -16.13 -9.61 -2.05
N PHE A 121 -16.23 -9.82 -0.74
CA PHE A 121 -15.07 -10.13 0.10
C PHE A 121 -14.66 -11.60 0.12
N ASP A 122 -15.59 -12.55 0.02
CA ASP A 122 -15.30 -13.98 0.06
C ASP A 122 -15.34 -14.63 -1.33
N GLY A 123 -16.32 -14.24 -2.17
CA GLY A 123 -16.49 -14.78 -3.51
C GLY A 123 -15.57 -14.18 -4.57
N GLY A 124 -14.99 -13.01 -4.29
CA GLY A 124 -14.09 -12.31 -5.23
C GLY A 124 -14.79 -11.83 -6.49
N ALA A 125 -16.05 -11.42 -6.36
CA ALA A 125 -16.81 -10.84 -7.47
C ALA A 125 -16.15 -9.53 -7.93
N GLU A 126 -15.93 -9.41 -9.23
CA GLU A 126 -15.41 -8.20 -9.88
C GLU A 126 -16.55 -7.38 -10.51
N SER A 127 -17.70 -8.03 -10.68
CA SER A 127 -18.92 -7.45 -11.22
C SER A 127 -20.15 -8.03 -10.51
N PHE A 128 -21.32 -7.42 -10.66
CA PHE A 128 -22.58 -7.97 -10.13
C PHE A 128 -23.04 -9.23 -10.88
N GLU A 129 -22.62 -9.42 -12.12
CA GLU A 129 -22.88 -10.60 -12.92
C GLU A 129 -22.29 -11.87 -12.29
N ASP A 130 -21.17 -11.75 -11.58
CA ASP A 130 -20.52 -12.87 -10.88
C ASP A 130 -21.37 -13.41 -9.70
N MET A 131 -22.31 -12.61 -9.19
CA MET A 131 -23.10 -12.90 -7.98
C MET A 131 -24.30 -13.82 -8.28
N SER A 132 -24.04 -15.10 -8.54
CA SER A 132 -25.02 -16.05 -9.09
C SER A 132 -26.28 -16.28 -8.23
N ASN A 133 -26.20 -16.13 -6.89
CA ASN A 133 -27.34 -16.28 -5.97
C ASN A 133 -28.09 -14.97 -5.72
N ILE A 134 -27.67 -13.86 -6.36
CA ILE A 134 -28.41 -12.60 -6.36
C ILE A 134 -29.36 -12.56 -7.56
N PRO A 135 -30.66 -12.18 -7.39
CA PRO A 135 -31.61 -12.11 -8.47
C PRO A 135 -31.13 -11.26 -9.64
N LYS A 136 -31.36 -11.71 -10.88
CA LYS A 136 -30.93 -10.99 -12.10
C LYS A 136 -31.42 -9.54 -12.11
N ALA A 137 -32.68 -9.30 -11.70
CA ALA A 137 -33.26 -7.95 -11.63
C ALA A 137 -32.48 -7.03 -10.66
N LEU A 138 -32.05 -7.56 -9.49
CA LEU A 138 -31.26 -6.79 -8.55
C LEU A 138 -29.86 -6.54 -9.07
N ARG A 139 -29.21 -7.52 -9.70
CA ARG A 139 -27.90 -7.33 -10.34
C ARG A 139 -27.92 -6.23 -11.40
N ALA A 140 -28.96 -6.22 -12.25
CA ALA A 140 -29.15 -5.16 -13.26
C ALA A 140 -29.31 -3.79 -12.60
N LYS A 141 -30.20 -3.65 -11.58
CA LYS A 141 -30.38 -2.40 -10.84
C LYS A 141 -29.08 -1.93 -10.16
N LEU A 142 -28.32 -2.85 -9.56
CA LEU A 142 -27.02 -2.52 -8.96
C LEU A 142 -26.02 -2.04 -10.01
N SER A 143 -25.97 -2.67 -11.17
CA SER A 143 -25.09 -2.27 -12.27
C SER A 143 -25.38 -0.87 -12.82
N GLU A 144 -26.62 -0.38 -12.66
CA GLU A 144 -27.00 0.99 -13.04
C GLU A 144 -26.47 2.04 -12.08
N VAL A 145 -26.47 1.76 -10.74
CA VAL A 145 -26.22 2.76 -9.69
C VAL A 145 -24.89 2.56 -8.95
N ALA A 146 -24.26 1.39 -9.08
CA ALA A 146 -23.05 1.06 -8.31
C ALA A 146 -22.00 0.31 -9.13
N THR A 147 -20.78 0.25 -8.57
CA THR A 147 -19.66 -0.56 -9.06
C THR A 147 -19.05 -1.39 -7.94
N VAL A 148 -18.38 -2.49 -8.28
CA VAL A 148 -17.52 -3.26 -7.38
C VAL A 148 -16.08 -2.78 -7.61
N GLY A 149 -15.70 -1.71 -6.93
CA GLY A 149 -14.41 -1.05 -7.15
C GLY A 149 -14.45 0.06 -8.20
N ALA A 150 -13.41 0.89 -8.20
CA ALA A 150 -13.27 2.06 -9.08
C ALA A 150 -12.02 1.99 -9.97
N LEU A 151 -11.13 1.00 -9.77
CA LEU A 151 -9.89 0.87 -10.52
C LEU A 151 -10.12 0.08 -11.82
N GLU A 152 -9.99 0.75 -12.96
CA GLU A 152 -9.99 0.09 -14.27
C GLU A 152 -8.58 -0.44 -14.59
N VAL A 153 -8.45 -1.73 -14.94
CA VAL A 153 -7.17 -2.31 -15.36
C VAL A 153 -6.86 -1.87 -16.78
N ALA A 154 -6.00 -0.88 -16.93
CA ALA A 154 -5.57 -0.35 -18.23
C ALA A 154 -4.47 -1.20 -18.88
N ALA A 155 -3.56 -1.78 -18.08
CA ALA A 155 -2.51 -2.66 -18.59
C ALA A 155 -2.07 -3.70 -17.54
N LYS A 156 -1.62 -4.86 -18.05
CA LYS A 156 -1.08 -5.95 -17.24
C LYS A 156 0.20 -6.47 -17.89
N GLN A 157 1.25 -6.59 -17.10
CA GLN A 157 2.51 -7.19 -17.50
C GLN A 157 2.87 -8.31 -16.51
N VAL A 158 3.50 -9.37 -17.03
CA VAL A 158 3.97 -10.50 -16.22
C VAL A 158 5.41 -10.79 -16.59
N SER A 159 6.30 -10.69 -15.61
CA SER A 159 7.72 -10.99 -15.72
C SER A 159 7.97 -12.50 -15.77
N LYS A 160 9.14 -12.88 -16.29
CA LYS A 160 9.63 -14.28 -16.29
C LYS A 160 9.75 -14.88 -14.90
N ASP A 161 9.95 -14.07 -13.86
CA ASP A 161 10.03 -14.52 -12.46
C ASP A 161 8.66 -14.61 -11.76
N GLY A 162 7.58 -14.41 -12.51
CA GLY A 162 6.19 -14.44 -12.03
C GLY A 162 5.71 -13.14 -11.39
N THR A 163 6.55 -12.11 -11.30
CA THR A 163 6.12 -10.78 -10.85
C THR A 163 5.12 -10.20 -11.84
N LYS A 164 4.03 -9.65 -11.30
CA LYS A 164 2.95 -9.05 -12.08
C LYS A 164 2.84 -7.57 -11.77
N LYS A 165 2.82 -6.74 -12.80
CA LYS A 165 2.53 -5.31 -12.70
C LYS A 165 1.17 -5.02 -13.34
N LEU A 166 0.33 -4.29 -12.62
CA LEU A 166 -0.95 -3.78 -13.10
C LEU A 166 -0.89 -2.25 -13.12
N ALA A 167 -1.30 -1.68 -14.23
CA ALA A 167 -1.57 -0.26 -14.35
C ALA A 167 -3.08 -0.05 -14.29
N TYR A 168 -3.52 0.86 -13.43
CA TYR A 168 -4.93 1.19 -13.26
C TYR A 168 -5.21 2.61 -13.73
N ARG A 169 -6.35 2.79 -14.38
CA ARG A 169 -6.96 4.08 -14.63
C ARG A 169 -7.91 4.40 -13.49
N LEU A 170 -7.79 5.58 -12.93
CA LEU A 170 -8.67 6.15 -11.92
C LEU A 170 -9.85 6.87 -12.58
N ALA A 171 -10.91 7.16 -11.83
CA ALA A 171 -12.11 7.81 -12.34
C ALA A 171 -11.86 9.20 -12.99
N ASP A 172 -10.81 9.90 -12.55
CA ASP A 172 -10.37 11.19 -13.10
C ASP A 172 -9.37 11.07 -14.26
N GLY A 173 -9.15 9.85 -14.77
CA GLY A 173 -8.21 9.56 -15.84
C GLY A 173 -6.73 9.47 -15.41
N GLN A 174 -6.40 9.77 -14.15
CA GLN A 174 -5.03 9.55 -13.65
C GLN A 174 -4.70 8.07 -13.63
N MET A 175 -3.41 7.78 -13.73
CA MET A 175 -2.91 6.41 -13.79
C MET A 175 -2.02 6.11 -12.59
N ILE A 176 -2.15 4.87 -12.07
CA ILE A 176 -1.26 4.34 -11.04
C ILE A 176 -0.83 2.92 -11.39
N GLU A 177 0.24 2.45 -10.77
CA GLU A 177 0.71 1.07 -10.92
C GLU A 177 0.81 0.38 -9.56
N SER A 178 0.57 -0.92 -9.55
CA SER A 178 0.87 -1.79 -8.41
C SER A 178 1.49 -3.11 -8.87
N VAL A 179 2.19 -3.79 -7.95
CA VAL A 179 2.99 -4.97 -8.29
C VAL A 179 2.69 -6.11 -7.32
N LEU A 180 2.44 -7.31 -7.84
CA LEU A 180 2.38 -8.55 -7.07
C LEU A 180 3.67 -9.34 -7.27
N MET A 181 4.37 -9.62 -6.18
CA MET A 181 5.64 -10.35 -6.16
C MET A 181 5.47 -11.71 -5.48
N PRO A 182 5.58 -12.83 -6.22
CA PRO A 182 5.67 -14.16 -5.62
C PRO A 182 7.10 -14.44 -5.14
N TYR A 183 7.26 -15.09 -3.99
CA TYR A 183 8.55 -15.53 -3.45
C TYR A 183 8.59 -17.05 -3.32
N SER A 184 9.80 -17.62 -3.40
CA SER A 184 10.02 -19.08 -3.30
C SER A 184 9.67 -19.66 -1.93
N ASP A 185 9.67 -18.83 -0.88
CA ASP A 185 9.28 -19.20 0.48
C ASP A 185 7.75 -19.17 0.72
N GLY A 186 6.95 -19.05 -0.35
CA GLY A 186 5.49 -19.04 -0.31
C GLY A 186 4.88 -17.64 -0.06
N ARG A 187 5.68 -16.60 0.19
CA ARG A 187 5.14 -15.25 0.34
C ARG A 187 4.60 -14.71 -0.99
N ARG A 188 3.48 -13.98 -0.89
CA ARG A 188 2.88 -13.19 -1.95
C ARG A 188 2.77 -11.76 -1.44
N THR A 189 3.56 -10.86 -2.00
CA THR A 189 3.65 -9.47 -1.52
C THR A 189 3.06 -8.53 -2.56
N ALA A 190 2.07 -7.73 -2.16
CA ALA A 190 1.58 -6.61 -2.96
C ALA A 190 2.38 -5.35 -2.64
N CYS A 191 2.94 -4.70 -3.66
CA CYS A 191 3.50 -3.36 -3.59
C CYS A 191 2.46 -2.41 -4.17
N ILE A 192 1.90 -1.54 -3.33
CA ILE A 192 0.77 -0.67 -3.66
C ILE A 192 1.15 0.80 -3.61
N SER A 193 0.44 1.59 -4.41
CA SER A 193 0.60 3.04 -4.54
C SER A 193 -0.30 3.80 -3.58
N SER A 194 0.15 4.97 -3.14
CA SER A 194 -0.56 5.86 -2.21
C SER A 194 -0.91 7.22 -2.82
N GLN A 195 -0.33 7.54 -3.98
CA GLN A 195 -0.56 8.80 -4.71
C GLN A 195 -0.51 8.52 -6.22
N ALA A 196 -1.16 9.36 -7.01
CA ALA A 196 -0.88 9.49 -8.43
C ALA A 196 0.31 10.46 -8.57
N GLY A 197 1.48 9.93 -8.99
CA GLY A 197 2.75 10.65 -8.94
C GLY A 197 3.32 10.82 -7.53
N CYS A 198 4.33 11.69 -7.34
CA CYS A 198 4.98 11.94 -6.06
C CYS A 198 5.60 13.34 -6.00
N ALA A 199 5.38 14.07 -4.89
CA ALA A 199 5.93 15.42 -4.69
C ALA A 199 7.35 15.42 -4.11
N MET A 200 7.91 14.26 -3.73
CA MET A 200 9.18 14.21 -2.98
C MET A 200 10.41 14.49 -3.85
N GLY A 201 10.32 14.30 -5.16
CA GLY A 201 11.36 14.65 -6.11
C GLY A 201 12.68 13.86 -5.93
N CYS A 202 12.64 12.62 -5.40
CA CYS A 202 13.82 11.76 -5.31
C CYS A 202 14.41 11.57 -6.72
N VAL A 203 15.68 11.93 -6.93
CA VAL A 203 16.28 12.05 -8.26
C VAL A 203 16.36 10.72 -9.02
N PHE A 204 16.53 9.62 -8.33
CA PHE A 204 16.64 8.27 -8.90
C PHE A 204 15.29 7.54 -9.02
N CYS A 205 14.17 8.17 -8.65
CA CYS A 205 12.84 7.54 -8.66
C CYS A 205 12.00 8.06 -9.83
N ALA A 206 11.61 7.18 -10.73
CA ALA A 206 10.79 7.54 -11.88
C ALA A 206 9.44 8.19 -11.48
N THR A 207 8.79 7.72 -10.41
CA THR A 207 7.58 8.35 -9.88
C THR A 207 7.85 9.77 -9.35
N GLY A 208 9.03 10.01 -8.73
CA GLY A 208 9.44 11.34 -8.27
C GLY A 208 9.68 12.31 -9.42
N GLN A 209 10.16 11.80 -10.56
CA GLN A 209 10.41 12.57 -11.79
C GLN A 209 9.09 12.96 -12.50
N MET A 210 8.00 12.18 -12.33
CA MET A 210 6.68 12.47 -12.91
C MET A 210 5.97 13.66 -12.25
N GLY A 211 6.39 14.08 -11.05
CA GLY A 211 5.68 15.04 -10.22
C GLY A 211 4.41 14.48 -9.58
N PHE A 212 3.76 15.31 -8.77
CA PHE A 212 2.57 14.97 -8.01
C PHE A 212 1.30 15.39 -8.76
N LYS A 213 0.28 14.54 -8.77
CA LYS A 213 -1.05 14.84 -9.30
C LYS A 213 -2.07 14.97 -8.18
N ARG A 214 -2.33 13.88 -7.43
CA ARG A 214 -3.22 13.89 -6.26
C ARG A 214 -2.95 12.74 -5.28
N GLN A 215 -3.55 12.85 -4.12
CA GLN A 215 -3.66 11.76 -3.16
C GLN A 215 -4.63 10.69 -3.68
N LEU A 216 -4.35 9.42 -3.38
CA LEU A 216 -5.35 8.36 -3.54
C LEU A 216 -6.30 8.36 -2.33
N SER A 217 -7.56 8.01 -2.56
CA SER A 217 -8.51 7.73 -1.48
C SER A 217 -8.14 6.43 -0.74
N ALA A 218 -8.72 6.23 0.43
CA ALA A 218 -8.48 5.00 1.19
C ALA A 218 -8.95 3.75 0.43
N SER A 219 -10.05 3.85 -0.30
CA SER A 219 -10.59 2.78 -1.14
C SER A 219 -9.72 2.51 -2.36
N GLU A 220 -9.23 3.51 -3.08
CA GLU A 220 -8.30 3.34 -4.20
C GLU A 220 -6.99 2.65 -3.75
N ILE A 221 -6.52 2.95 -2.54
CA ILE A 221 -5.36 2.28 -1.95
C ILE A 221 -5.70 0.83 -1.60
N PHE A 222 -6.81 0.60 -0.89
CA PHE A 222 -7.27 -0.72 -0.45
C PHE A 222 -7.53 -1.64 -1.64
N GLU A 223 -8.20 -1.14 -2.67
CA GLU A 223 -8.61 -1.92 -3.84
C GLU A 223 -7.43 -2.57 -4.58
N GLN A 224 -6.25 -1.94 -4.61
CA GLN A 224 -5.05 -2.53 -5.20
C GLN A 224 -4.69 -3.86 -4.51
N ALA A 225 -4.69 -3.88 -3.17
CA ALA A 225 -4.42 -5.09 -2.38
C ALA A 225 -5.57 -6.10 -2.49
N TYR A 226 -6.81 -5.63 -2.47
CA TYR A 226 -8.01 -6.43 -2.63
C TYR A 226 -7.99 -7.23 -3.94
N ARG A 227 -7.73 -6.59 -5.09
CA ARG A 227 -7.68 -7.26 -6.40
C ARG A 227 -6.62 -8.36 -6.46
N PHE A 228 -5.42 -8.12 -5.92
CA PHE A 228 -4.41 -9.16 -5.81
C PHE A 228 -4.82 -10.29 -4.86
N SER A 229 -5.49 -9.97 -3.76
CA SER A 229 -6.00 -10.97 -2.83
C SER A 229 -7.04 -11.87 -3.51
N GLN A 230 -7.97 -11.31 -4.26
CA GLN A 230 -8.99 -12.06 -4.98
C GLN A 230 -8.39 -12.93 -6.09
N GLU A 231 -7.45 -12.39 -6.87
CA GLU A 231 -6.77 -13.18 -7.91
C GLU A 231 -6.05 -14.40 -7.32
N LEU A 232 -5.37 -14.22 -6.20
CA LEU A 232 -4.65 -15.31 -5.52
C LEU A 232 -5.62 -16.35 -4.95
N ARG A 233 -6.74 -15.93 -4.33
CA ARG A 233 -7.78 -16.84 -3.81
C ARG A 233 -8.37 -17.73 -4.91
N LYS A 234 -8.64 -17.18 -6.09
CA LYS A 234 -9.13 -17.96 -7.26
C LYS A 234 -8.18 -19.11 -7.66
N ARG A 235 -6.91 -19.04 -7.23
CA ARG A 235 -5.86 -20.05 -7.49
C ARG A 235 -5.53 -20.91 -6.26
N GLY A 236 -6.30 -20.78 -5.18
CA GLY A 236 -6.02 -21.47 -3.91
C GLY A 236 -4.81 -20.94 -3.15
N ASP A 237 -4.34 -19.71 -3.47
CA ASP A 237 -3.23 -19.01 -2.82
C ASP A 237 -3.73 -17.79 -2.03
N ARG A 238 -2.88 -17.13 -1.27
CA ARG A 238 -3.27 -15.98 -0.45
C ARG A 238 -2.26 -14.85 -0.51
N LEU A 239 -2.73 -13.62 -0.46
CA LEU A 239 -1.89 -12.45 -0.23
C LEU A 239 -1.37 -12.49 1.21
N SER A 240 -0.05 -12.46 1.40
CA SER A 240 0.58 -12.60 2.72
C SER A 240 1.17 -11.31 3.25
N ASN A 241 1.56 -10.39 2.38
CA ASN A 241 2.24 -9.14 2.75
C ASN A 241 1.79 -7.98 1.86
N VAL A 242 1.76 -6.79 2.44
CA VAL A 242 1.53 -5.53 1.70
C VAL A 242 2.64 -4.54 2.03
N VAL A 243 3.19 -3.88 1.01
CA VAL A 243 4.19 -2.83 1.19
C VAL A 243 3.75 -1.57 0.45
N PHE A 244 3.78 -0.45 1.13
CA PHE A 244 3.53 0.88 0.57
C PHE A 244 4.84 1.43 0.00
N MET A 245 5.28 0.84 -1.12
CA MET A 245 6.53 1.16 -1.81
C MET A 245 6.30 1.36 -3.32
N GLY A 246 5.03 1.53 -3.73
CA GLY A 246 4.64 1.89 -5.07
C GLY A 246 4.78 3.39 -5.33
N MET A 247 3.83 3.96 -6.07
CA MET A 247 3.85 5.38 -6.39
C MET A 247 3.39 6.22 -5.19
N GLY A 248 4.16 7.31 -4.92
CA GLY A 248 3.83 8.29 -3.88
C GLY A 248 4.57 8.11 -2.56
N GLU A 249 4.44 9.13 -1.69
CA GLU A 249 4.89 9.13 -0.30
C GLU A 249 3.71 8.81 0.64
N PRO A 250 3.68 7.63 1.25
CA PRO A 250 2.53 7.21 2.06
C PRO A 250 2.22 8.15 3.23
N LEU A 251 3.25 8.66 3.91
CA LEU A 251 3.04 9.54 5.05
C LEU A 251 2.59 10.96 4.66
N ALA A 252 2.70 11.34 3.38
CA ALA A 252 2.07 12.56 2.87
C ALA A 252 0.55 12.38 2.68
N ASN A 253 0.09 11.13 2.51
CA ASN A 253 -1.33 10.76 2.43
C ASN A 253 -1.81 10.02 3.71
N TYR A 254 -1.37 10.49 4.85
CA TYR A 254 -1.43 9.77 6.13
C TYR A 254 -2.82 9.22 6.48
N LYS A 255 -3.87 10.06 6.40
CA LYS A 255 -5.24 9.67 6.80
C LYS A 255 -5.75 8.49 5.95
N ASN A 256 -5.67 8.61 4.63
CA ASN A 256 -6.16 7.58 3.71
C ASN A 256 -5.32 6.30 3.78
N VAL A 257 -3.99 6.44 3.95
CA VAL A 257 -3.08 5.29 4.12
C VAL A 257 -3.41 4.52 5.41
N MET A 258 -3.61 5.20 6.54
CA MET A 258 -3.92 4.52 7.81
C MET A 258 -5.31 3.87 7.79
N GLU A 259 -6.27 4.48 7.13
CA GLU A 259 -7.59 3.88 6.90
C GLU A 259 -7.48 2.62 6.02
N ALA A 260 -6.78 2.70 4.89
CA ALA A 260 -6.51 1.54 4.03
C ALA A 260 -5.75 0.42 4.78
N VAL A 261 -4.77 0.77 5.62
CA VAL A 261 -4.04 -0.19 6.47
C VAL A 261 -4.99 -0.93 7.40
N ARG A 262 -5.92 -0.23 8.08
CA ARG A 262 -6.91 -0.87 8.95
C ARG A 262 -7.82 -1.81 8.16
N ARG A 263 -8.31 -1.38 7.00
CA ARG A 263 -9.12 -2.20 6.11
C ARG A 263 -8.36 -3.44 5.59
N ILE A 264 -7.11 -3.30 5.14
CA ILE A 264 -6.26 -4.43 4.73
C ILE A 264 -6.10 -5.43 5.88
N ASN A 265 -5.92 -4.93 7.12
CA ASN A 265 -5.79 -5.79 8.29
C ASN A 265 -7.08 -6.52 8.63
N THR A 266 -8.23 -5.85 8.64
CA THR A 266 -9.52 -6.40 9.09
C THR A 266 -10.27 -7.16 7.99
N GLU A 267 -10.34 -6.60 6.77
CA GLU A 267 -11.16 -7.14 5.68
C GLU A 267 -10.41 -8.19 4.85
N LEU A 268 -9.09 -8.03 4.64
CA LEU A 268 -8.26 -9.03 3.94
C LEU A 268 -7.57 -10.01 4.88
N GLY A 269 -7.64 -9.81 6.20
CA GLY A 269 -7.03 -10.67 7.21
C GLY A 269 -5.50 -10.67 7.18
N ILE A 270 -4.87 -9.61 6.65
CA ILE A 270 -3.42 -9.49 6.61
C ILE A 270 -2.93 -8.86 7.91
N GLY A 271 -2.25 -9.66 8.73
CA GLY A 271 -1.74 -9.20 10.03
C GLY A 271 -0.91 -7.92 9.90
N ALA A 272 -1.08 -6.96 10.80
CA ALA A 272 -0.43 -5.65 10.74
C ALA A 272 1.11 -5.75 10.61
N ARG A 273 1.75 -6.77 11.22
CA ARG A 273 3.18 -7.05 11.09
C ARG A 273 3.64 -7.47 9.68
N HIS A 274 2.70 -7.76 8.80
CA HIS A 274 2.92 -8.06 7.38
C HIS A 274 2.61 -6.87 6.47
N ILE A 275 2.25 -5.72 7.06
CA ILE A 275 2.06 -4.45 6.36
C ILE A 275 3.27 -3.56 6.66
N THR A 276 3.92 -3.05 5.61
CA THR A 276 5.07 -2.15 5.73
C THR A 276 4.74 -0.80 5.11
N ILE A 277 4.88 0.27 5.87
CA ILE A 277 4.81 1.66 5.38
C ILE A 277 6.24 2.13 5.16
N SER A 278 6.55 2.55 3.93
CA SER A 278 7.83 3.17 3.59
C SER A 278 7.68 4.70 3.55
N THR A 279 8.72 5.42 3.94
CA THR A 279 8.73 6.89 3.89
C THR A 279 10.12 7.43 3.59
N VAL A 280 10.19 8.55 2.88
CA VAL A 280 11.44 9.29 2.70
C VAL A 280 11.88 10.07 3.96
N GLY A 281 11.06 10.06 5.03
CA GLY A 281 11.42 10.70 6.31
C GLY A 281 10.63 11.96 6.62
N LEU A 282 9.31 11.93 6.53
CA LEU A 282 8.44 13.01 7.01
C LEU A 282 8.36 12.96 8.55
N VAL A 283 9.33 13.61 9.22
CA VAL A 283 9.58 13.55 10.66
C VAL A 283 8.31 13.65 11.51
N PRO A 284 7.43 14.68 11.38
CA PRO A 284 6.23 14.76 12.21
C PRO A 284 5.25 13.60 12.01
N ARG A 285 5.30 12.95 10.86
CA ARG A 285 4.44 11.81 10.54
C ARG A 285 4.99 10.48 11.06
N ILE A 286 6.32 10.35 11.14
CA ILE A 286 6.98 9.21 11.80
C ILE A 286 6.63 9.21 13.28
N ILE A 287 6.75 10.37 13.95
CA ILE A 287 6.38 10.54 15.37
C ILE A 287 4.90 10.19 15.58
N ARG A 288 4.00 10.69 14.72
CA ARG A 288 2.58 10.32 14.80
C ARG A 288 2.35 8.82 14.63
N LEU A 289 3.07 8.17 13.70
CA LEU A 289 2.93 6.74 13.45
C LEU A 289 3.38 5.89 14.65
N SER A 290 4.31 6.37 15.49
CA SER A 290 4.73 5.67 16.70
C SER A 290 3.61 5.53 17.73
N GLN A 291 2.63 6.44 17.69
CA GLN A 291 1.50 6.52 18.62
C GLN A 291 0.27 5.74 18.14
N GLU A 292 0.29 5.19 16.91
CA GLU A 292 -0.84 4.42 16.39
C GLU A 292 -0.95 3.06 17.09
N ASP A 293 -2.18 2.63 17.34
CA ASP A 293 -2.53 1.36 17.98
C ASP A 293 -2.23 0.12 17.12
N ILE A 294 -2.07 0.30 15.81
CA ILE A 294 -1.81 -0.76 14.84
C ILE A 294 -0.31 -1.01 14.63
N GLN A 295 0.12 -2.28 14.70
CA GLN A 295 1.54 -2.67 14.68
C GLN A 295 2.10 -2.89 13.27
N VAL A 296 2.07 -1.87 12.42
CA VAL A 296 2.72 -1.93 11.10
C VAL A 296 4.25 -1.84 11.21
N LYS A 297 4.95 -2.26 10.16
CA LYS A 297 6.39 -2.05 10.01
C LYS A 297 6.67 -0.69 9.39
N LEU A 298 7.69 0.00 9.90
CA LEU A 298 8.21 1.23 9.31
C LEU A 298 9.50 0.93 8.55
N ALA A 299 9.58 1.42 7.30
CA ALA A 299 10.77 1.43 6.48
C ALA A 299 11.12 2.90 6.14
N VAL A 300 12.35 3.32 6.38
CA VAL A 300 12.82 4.68 6.06
C VAL A 300 13.79 4.63 4.89
N SER A 301 13.46 5.31 3.81
CA SER A 301 14.31 5.53 2.65
C SER A 301 15.43 6.51 3.03
N LEU A 302 16.63 5.98 3.35
CA LEU A 302 17.74 6.76 3.88
C LEU A 302 18.72 7.22 2.79
N HIS A 303 19.27 6.30 2.04
CA HIS A 303 20.07 6.40 0.81
C HIS A 303 21.40 7.19 0.91
N ALA A 304 21.64 7.95 1.98
CA ALA A 304 22.92 8.59 2.29
C ALA A 304 23.15 8.68 3.81
N ALA A 305 24.41 8.76 4.24
CA ALA A 305 24.79 8.79 5.64
C ALA A 305 25.14 10.21 6.15
N ASN A 306 25.17 11.21 5.26
CA ASN A 306 25.38 12.62 5.55
C ASN A 306 24.38 13.52 4.82
N ASP A 307 24.15 14.72 5.33
CA ASP A 307 23.13 15.64 4.83
C ASP A 307 23.43 16.19 3.43
N ARG A 308 24.72 16.33 3.07
CA ARG A 308 25.11 16.82 1.73
C ARG A 308 24.67 15.85 0.65
N GLU A 309 25.05 14.59 0.80
CA GLU A 309 24.70 13.53 -0.15
C GLU A 309 23.21 13.22 -0.12
N ARG A 310 22.61 13.19 1.09
CA ARG A 310 21.18 12.96 1.20
C ARG A 310 20.36 14.06 0.53
N SER A 311 20.77 15.31 0.66
CA SER A 311 20.06 16.45 0.02
C SER A 311 20.19 16.46 -1.51
N SER A 312 21.23 15.87 -2.06
CA SER A 312 21.37 15.71 -3.52
C SER A 312 20.45 14.61 -4.06
N LEU A 313 20.25 13.52 -3.31
CA LEU A 313 19.40 12.39 -3.72
C LEU A 313 17.92 12.61 -3.35
N LEU A 314 17.66 13.19 -2.18
CA LEU A 314 16.34 13.34 -1.56
C LEU A 314 16.11 14.78 -1.13
N PRO A 315 15.42 15.61 -1.93
CA PRO A 315 15.19 17.03 -1.62
C PRO A 315 14.50 17.28 -0.27
N VAL A 316 13.72 16.33 0.22
CA VAL A 316 13.06 16.37 1.55
C VAL A 316 14.04 16.56 2.70
N ASN A 317 15.33 16.16 2.54
CA ASN A 317 16.37 16.31 3.55
C ASN A 317 16.65 17.75 3.92
N ARG A 318 16.45 18.70 2.98
CA ARG A 318 16.59 20.14 3.26
C ARG A 318 15.59 20.63 4.30
N ARG A 319 14.45 19.98 4.42
CA ARG A 319 13.40 20.28 5.41
C ARG A 319 13.55 19.47 6.69
N PHE A 320 13.98 18.23 6.57
CA PHE A 320 14.16 17.29 7.68
C PHE A 320 15.55 16.67 7.57
N PRO A 321 16.59 17.33 8.11
CA PRO A 321 17.96 16.84 8.07
C PRO A 321 18.10 15.52 8.86
N LEU A 322 19.20 14.83 8.64
CA LEU A 322 19.47 13.52 9.25
C LEU A 322 19.39 13.53 10.77
N SER A 323 19.81 14.62 11.44
CA SER A 323 19.70 14.73 12.89
C SER A 323 18.25 14.60 13.36
N GLU A 324 17.33 15.39 12.79
CA GLU A 324 15.90 15.33 13.12
C GLU A 324 15.27 13.98 12.72
N LEU A 325 15.64 13.45 11.56
CA LEU A 325 15.16 12.16 11.11
C LEU A 325 15.58 11.03 12.05
N MET A 326 16.83 11.02 12.50
CA MET A 326 17.34 10.00 13.41
C MET A 326 16.74 10.12 14.80
N ASP A 327 16.45 11.34 15.27
CA ASP A 327 15.72 11.58 16.52
C ASP A 327 14.30 11.00 16.44
N ALA A 328 13.57 11.27 15.36
CA ALA A 328 12.26 10.70 15.13
C ALA A 328 12.28 9.16 15.00
N CYS A 329 13.32 8.59 14.40
CA CYS A 329 13.52 7.14 14.35
C CYS A 329 13.74 6.53 15.73
N ARG A 330 14.50 7.20 16.60
CA ARG A 330 14.69 6.77 18.00
C ARG A 330 13.37 6.84 18.76
N GLU A 331 12.68 7.96 18.68
CA GLU A 331 11.35 8.12 19.30
C GLU A 331 10.37 7.05 18.82
N TYR A 332 10.34 6.75 17.51
CA TYR A 332 9.51 5.66 16.97
C TYR A 332 9.83 4.32 17.62
N VAL A 333 11.12 3.99 17.77
CA VAL A 333 11.56 2.73 18.40
C VAL A 333 11.20 2.71 19.89
N ASP A 334 11.47 3.80 20.60
CA ASP A 334 11.25 3.90 22.06
C ASP A 334 9.76 3.84 22.41
N VAL A 335 8.91 4.56 21.67
CA VAL A 335 7.46 4.60 21.91
C VAL A 335 6.78 3.31 21.47
N SER A 336 7.10 2.82 20.27
CA SER A 336 6.41 1.66 19.70
C SER A 336 6.98 0.32 20.15
N GLY A 337 8.22 0.25 20.63
CA GLY A 337 8.97 -0.98 20.94
C GLY A 337 9.24 -1.85 19.68
N ARG A 338 9.15 -1.26 18.47
CA ARG A 338 9.21 -2.01 17.21
C ARG A 338 10.53 -1.79 16.48
N ARG A 339 11.05 -2.87 15.91
CA ARG A 339 12.17 -2.76 14.98
C ARG A 339 11.71 -2.09 13.68
N MET A 340 12.61 -1.26 13.12
CA MET A 340 12.40 -0.58 11.85
C MET A 340 13.41 -1.02 10.80
N THR A 341 13.18 -0.68 9.53
CA THR A 341 14.12 -0.92 8.44
C THR A 341 14.55 0.39 7.81
N PHE A 342 15.79 0.40 7.32
CA PHE A 342 16.30 1.46 6.45
C PHE A 342 16.49 0.89 5.06
N GLU A 343 15.92 1.54 4.06
CA GLU A 343 16.09 1.20 2.67
C GLU A 343 17.26 2.01 2.10
N TRP A 344 18.19 1.33 1.45
CA TRP A 344 19.39 1.93 0.87
C TRP A 344 19.52 1.53 -0.59
N ALA A 345 19.21 2.44 -1.50
CA ALA A 345 19.54 2.29 -2.91
C ALA A 345 21.05 2.42 -3.08
N LEU A 346 21.71 1.31 -3.45
CA LEU A 346 23.15 1.27 -3.61
C LEU A 346 23.51 1.64 -5.05
N ILE A 347 24.17 2.80 -5.20
CA ILE A 347 24.45 3.47 -6.47
C ILE A 347 25.95 3.39 -6.73
N ARG A 348 26.33 2.81 -7.88
CA ARG A 348 27.72 2.59 -8.24
C ARG A 348 28.51 3.89 -8.28
N GLY A 349 29.62 3.93 -7.49
CA GLY A 349 30.54 5.05 -7.45
C GLY A 349 30.01 6.31 -6.73
N GLU A 350 28.79 6.27 -6.18
CA GLU A 350 28.22 7.39 -5.45
C GLU A 350 28.14 7.10 -3.94
N ASN A 351 27.45 6.01 -3.54
CA ASN A 351 27.20 5.71 -2.14
C ASN A 351 27.50 4.24 -1.78
N ASP A 352 28.33 3.55 -2.55
CA ASP A 352 28.60 2.11 -2.41
C ASP A 352 29.99 1.77 -1.87
N SER A 353 30.76 2.77 -1.40
CA SER A 353 32.11 2.54 -0.86
C SER A 353 32.09 2.01 0.60
N PRO A 354 33.18 1.35 1.05
CA PRO A 354 33.34 0.91 2.43
C PRO A 354 33.32 2.05 3.45
N GLU A 355 33.78 3.25 3.07
CA GLU A 355 33.79 4.45 3.89
C GLU A 355 32.35 4.91 4.19
N VAL A 356 31.51 4.95 3.14
CA VAL A 356 30.06 5.26 3.25
C VAL A 356 29.35 4.21 4.10
N ALA A 357 29.67 2.92 3.95
CA ALA A 357 29.15 1.87 4.81
C ALA A 357 29.55 2.07 6.29
N SER A 358 30.78 2.51 6.54
CA SER A 358 31.26 2.81 7.91
C SER A 358 30.58 4.04 8.48
N GLU A 359 30.33 5.06 7.67
CA GLU A 359 29.57 6.27 8.06
C GLU A 359 28.12 5.91 8.42
N LEU A 360 27.45 5.11 7.57
CA LEU A 360 26.12 4.58 7.85
C LEU A 360 26.09 3.77 9.15
N GLY A 361 27.09 2.91 9.36
CA GLY A 361 27.23 2.14 10.59
C GLY A 361 27.32 3.03 11.85
N ARG A 362 28.05 4.14 11.77
CA ARG A 362 28.12 5.15 12.87
C ARG A 362 26.79 5.86 13.07
N LEU A 363 26.13 6.29 11.98
CA LEU A 363 24.83 6.97 12.03
C LEU A 363 23.76 6.09 12.69
N LEU A 364 23.73 4.79 12.39
CA LEU A 364 22.73 3.86 12.90
C LEU A 364 23.07 3.24 14.27
N ARG A 365 24.28 3.52 14.83
CA ARG A 365 24.70 2.98 16.13
C ARG A 365 23.70 3.19 17.26
N PRO A 366 23.03 4.35 17.39
CA PRO A 366 22.02 4.57 18.43
C PRO A 366 20.81 3.63 18.35
N LEU A 367 20.54 3.05 17.17
CA LEU A 367 19.45 2.12 16.91
C LEU A 367 19.90 0.65 16.84
N LYS A 368 21.13 0.35 17.31
CA LYS A 368 21.69 -1.00 17.26
C LYS A 368 20.75 -2.01 17.94
N GLY A 369 20.45 -3.12 17.23
CA GLY A 369 19.49 -4.13 17.68
C GLY A 369 18.04 -3.84 17.31
N MET A 370 17.67 -2.59 17.07
CA MET A 370 16.31 -2.16 16.73
C MET A 370 16.15 -1.72 15.27
N CYS A 371 17.19 -1.83 14.47
CA CYS A 371 17.13 -1.53 13.04
C CYS A 371 17.67 -2.67 12.18
N HIS A 372 17.39 -2.61 10.89
CA HIS A 372 17.90 -3.48 9.83
C HIS A 372 18.04 -2.67 8.54
N VAL A 373 19.10 -2.88 7.77
CA VAL A 373 19.30 -2.20 6.50
C VAL A 373 19.01 -3.13 5.33
N ASN A 374 18.14 -2.72 4.44
CA ASN A 374 17.88 -3.38 3.16
C ASN A 374 18.73 -2.71 2.09
N ILE A 375 19.71 -3.41 1.56
CA ILE A 375 20.57 -2.94 0.48
C ILE A 375 19.95 -3.30 -0.85
N ILE A 376 19.62 -2.30 -1.66
CA ILE A 376 18.91 -2.43 -2.92
C ILE A 376 19.84 -1.92 -4.03
N PRO A 377 20.46 -2.78 -4.84
CA PRO A 377 21.15 -2.28 -6.04
C PRO A 377 20.19 -1.43 -6.87
N LEU A 378 20.63 -0.24 -7.27
CA LEU A 378 19.79 0.72 -7.99
C LEU A 378 19.15 0.08 -9.22
N ASN A 379 17.85 0.30 -9.41
CA ASN A 379 17.18 -0.02 -10.66
C ASN A 379 17.27 1.21 -11.57
N PRO A 380 17.71 1.06 -12.84
CA PRO A 380 17.81 2.19 -13.77
C PRO A 380 16.46 2.88 -13.99
N THR A 381 16.50 4.19 -14.14
CA THR A 381 15.36 5.02 -14.56
C THR A 381 15.84 6.03 -15.61
N ASP A 382 14.96 6.45 -16.52
CA ASP A 382 15.37 7.29 -17.65
C ASP A 382 15.89 8.68 -17.23
N GLY A 383 15.44 9.19 -16.10
CA GLY A 383 15.82 10.53 -15.61
C GLY A 383 17.04 10.55 -14.68
N TYR A 384 17.76 9.43 -14.52
CA TYR A 384 18.92 9.34 -13.62
C TYR A 384 20.03 8.46 -14.18
N ASN A 385 21.24 9.01 -14.27
CA ASN A 385 22.39 8.32 -14.90
C ASN A 385 23.14 7.33 -13.99
N GLY A 386 22.73 7.18 -12.72
CA GLY A 386 23.32 6.21 -11.79
C GLY A 386 23.06 4.77 -12.20
N GLY A 387 24.00 3.88 -11.89
CA GLY A 387 23.88 2.46 -12.19
C GLY A 387 23.90 1.57 -10.94
N PRO A 388 23.50 0.29 -11.06
CA PRO A 388 23.59 -0.66 -9.94
C PRO A 388 25.04 -0.94 -9.57
N SER A 389 25.31 -1.07 -8.28
CA SER A 389 26.61 -1.50 -7.75
C SER A 389 26.94 -2.94 -8.14
N MET A 390 28.22 -3.25 -8.31
CA MET A 390 28.71 -4.59 -8.58
C MET A 390 28.54 -5.50 -7.35
N ALA A 391 28.46 -6.81 -7.59
CA ALA A 391 28.21 -7.78 -6.53
C ALA A 391 29.24 -7.72 -5.38
N ASP A 392 30.50 -7.50 -5.72
CA ASP A 392 31.60 -7.42 -4.72
C ASP A 392 31.45 -6.16 -3.85
N ALA A 393 31.09 -5.01 -4.43
CA ALA A 393 30.81 -3.78 -3.67
C ALA A 393 29.61 -3.97 -2.74
N VAL A 394 28.55 -4.65 -3.21
CA VAL A 394 27.39 -4.99 -2.36
C VAL A 394 27.79 -5.86 -1.18
N ASN A 395 28.59 -6.91 -1.40
CA ASN A 395 29.04 -7.81 -0.33
C ASN A 395 29.93 -7.05 0.65
N GLN A 396 30.91 -6.29 0.16
CA GLN A 396 31.80 -5.48 0.99
C GLN A 396 31.05 -4.46 1.85
N PHE A 397 30.06 -3.79 1.27
CA PHE A 397 29.19 -2.85 2.00
C PHE A 397 28.46 -3.52 3.16
N VAL A 398 27.87 -4.71 2.91
CA VAL A 398 27.19 -5.51 3.94
C VAL A 398 28.17 -5.96 5.04
N ASP A 399 29.36 -6.41 4.66
CA ASP A 399 30.39 -6.86 5.63
C ASP A 399 30.85 -5.72 6.55
N VAL A 400 31.02 -4.52 6.00
CA VAL A 400 31.36 -3.33 6.80
C VAL A 400 30.24 -2.97 7.77
N LEU A 401 28.98 -3.01 7.35
CA LEU A 401 27.84 -2.80 8.26
C LEU A 401 27.79 -3.86 9.35
N ALA A 402 28.02 -5.13 9.03
CA ALA A 402 28.06 -6.20 9.99
C ALA A 402 29.17 -6.01 11.04
N LYS A 403 30.39 -5.57 10.63
CA LYS A 403 31.49 -5.19 11.55
C LYS A 403 31.10 -4.05 12.48
N ASN A 404 30.23 -3.12 12.05
CA ASN A 404 29.66 -2.06 12.89
C ASN A 404 28.48 -2.55 13.77
N GLY A 405 28.10 -3.83 13.66
CA GLY A 405 26.98 -4.42 14.41
C GLY A 405 25.60 -4.02 13.90
N ILE A 406 25.51 -3.57 12.64
CA ILE A 406 24.26 -3.23 11.96
C ILE A 406 23.90 -4.38 11.00
N PRO A 407 22.82 -5.11 11.26
CA PRO A 407 22.38 -6.17 10.36
C PRO A 407 21.90 -5.61 9.03
N ALA A 408 22.41 -6.14 7.92
CA ALA A 408 22.03 -5.73 6.58
C ALA A 408 21.72 -6.95 5.70
N THR A 409 20.80 -6.78 4.74
CA THR A 409 20.46 -7.82 3.76
C THR A 409 20.50 -7.24 2.36
N PRO A 410 21.31 -7.81 1.45
CA PRO A 410 21.26 -7.42 0.05
C PRO A 410 19.97 -7.97 -0.57
N ARG A 411 19.13 -7.07 -1.06
CA ARG A 411 17.86 -7.40 -1.70
C ARG A 411 18.09 -7.79 -3.16
N ARG A 412 18.79 -8.89 -3.42
CA ARG A 412 18.94 -9.44 -4.78
C ARG A 412 17.58 -9.72 -5.43
N ALA A 413 16.57 -10.02 -4.61
CA ALA A 413 15.19 -10.24 -5.04
C ALA A 413 14.42 -8.95 -5.40
N THR A 414 14.94 -7.75 -5.15
CA THR A 414 14.30 -6.49 -5.56
C THR A 414 14.52 -6.13 -7.04
N ARG A 415 15.31 -6.92 -7.73
CA ARG A 415 15.36 -6.92 -9.20
C ARG A 415 14.25 -7.79 -9.81
N ARG A 416 13.24 -8.17 -9.02
CA ARG A 416 12.06 -8.86 -9.54
C ARG A 416 11.28 -7.97 -10.47
N GLY A 417 10.83 -8.55 -11.59
CA GLY A 417 10.07 -7.81 -12.59
C GLY A 417 10.85 -6.68 -13.26
N ILE A 418 12.19 -6.74 -13.27
CA ILE A 418 13.01 -5.69 -13.88
C ILE A 418 12.81 -5.62 -15.41
N ASP A 419 12.47 -6.76 -16.02
CA ASP A 419 12.16 -6.91 -17.43
C ASP A 419 10.82 -6.25 -17.83
N ILE A 420 10.02 -5.84 -16.84
CA ILE A 420 8.74 -5.14 -17.02
C ILE A 420 8.71 -3.82 -16.23
N ASP A 421 9.86 -3.26 -15.86
CA ASP A 421 9.97 -2.04 -15.05
C ASP A 421 9.10 -2.05 -13.77
N ALA A 422 9.08 -3.19 -13.06
CA ALA A 422 8.35 -3.37 -11.81
C ALA A 422 9.23 -3.26 -10.55
N GLY A 423 10.51 -2.96 -10.70
CA GLY A 423 11.45 -2.78 -9.60
C GLY A 423 11.18 -1.50 -8.79
N CYS A 424 11.75 -1.42 -7.58
CA CYS A 424 11.67 -0.21 -6.75
C CYS A 424 12.18 1.02 -7.51
N GLY A 425 11.39 2.10 -7.52
CA GLY A 425 11.72 3.35 -8.19
C GLY A 425 11.38 3.41 -9.68
N GLN A 426 10.88 2.33 -10.31
CA GLN A 426 10.65 2.26 -11.76
C GLN A 426 9.21 2.52 -12.21
N LEU A 427 8.24 2.64 -11.30
CA LEU A 427 6.82 2.80 -11.68
C LEU A 427 6.56 4.17 -12.32
N THR A 428 6.09 4.18 -13.57
CA THR A 428 5.92 5.40 -14.41
C THR A 428 4.63 5.45 -15.21
N VAL A 429 3.82 4.41 -15.21
CA VAL A 429 2.60 4.26 -16.03
C VAL A 429 2.80 4.35 -17.57
N LYS A 430 4.05 4.33 -18.05
CA LYS A 430 4.39 4.44 -19.47
C LYS A 430 3.63 3.44 -20.36
N VAL A 431 3.63 2.17 -19.96
CA VAL A 431 3.01 1.09 -20.75
C VAL A 431 1.50 1.31 -20.94
N ALA A 432 0.83 1.88 -19.95
CA ALA A 432 -0.58 2.19 -20.05
C ALA A 432 -0.82 3.38 -20.97
N GLN A 433 0.04 4.40 -20.92
CA GLN A 433 -0.02 5.56 -21.80
C GLN A 433 0.26 5.19 -23.26
N ASP A 434 1.26 4.35 -23.52
CA ASP A 434 1.59 3.89 -24.87
C ASP A 434 0.44 3.08 -25.51
N LYS A 435 -0.26 2.24 -24.74
CA LYS A 435 -1.45 1.52 -25.21
C LYS A 435 -2.62 2.45 -25.54
N VAL A 436 -2.85 3.46 -24.71
CA VAL A 436 -3.91 4.46 -24.92
C VAL A 436 -3.63 5.31 -26.17
N LEU A 437 -2.35 5.60 -26.44
CA LEU A 437 -1.93 6.36 -27.63
C LEU A 437 -1.78 5.50 -28.88
N GLY A 438 -2.15 4.22 -28.86
CA GLY A 438 -2.03 3.31 -30.01
C GLY A 438 -0.60 2.98 -30.43
N LYS A 439 0.38 3.34 -29.61
CA LYS A 439 1.79 2.95 -29.82
C LYS A 439 1.94 1.50 -29.37
N GLY A 440 1.85 0.57 -30.34
CA GLY A 440 2.01 -0.85 -30.09
C GLY A 440 3.37 -1.16 -29.47
N LEU A 441 3.37 -2.10 -28.53
CA LEU A 441 4.59 -2.77 -28.10
C LEU A 441 5.12 -3.58 -29.30
N LEU A 442 6.19 -3.10 -29.93
CA LEU A 442 7.08 -3.87 -30.81
C LEU A 442 7.99 -4.75 -29.98
#